data_d1437d4fe27b513ef1823d2085774a30
#
_entry.id   d1437d4fe27b513ef1823d2085774a30
#
_cell.length_a   1.000
_cell.length_b   1.000
_cell.length_c   1.000
_cell.angle_alpha   90.00
_cell.angle_beta   90.00
_cell.angle_gamma   90.00
#
_symmetry.space_group_name_H-M   'P 1'
#
loop_
_entity.id
_entity.type
_entity.pdbx_description
1 polymer ?
#
loop_
_entity_poly.entity_id
_entity_poly.type
_entity_poly.pdbx_seq_one_letter_code
_entity_poly.pdbx_strand_id
1 'polypeptide(L)'
;MKNKSLKINFIMNAFLTMSSFIFPLITFPYVSRILLPEGTGKVTFATSVITYFAMIAQLGIPTYGIRACAKVRDNKEELSKTVHEIFLINLIMTIVAYVLVGISIITVPRFYQDKTLFLIISLTIIFNTIGMEWLYKALE
;
A
#
# COMPACT_ATOMS: atom_id res chain seq x y z
N MET A 1 -11.98 -1.94 -32.66
CA MET A 1 -10.73 -1.80 -31.92
C MET A 1 -10.81 -2.17 -30.42
N LYS A 2 -12.02 -2.28 -29.82
CA LYS A 2 -12.26 -2.57 -28.38
C LYS A 2 -11.77 -3.96 -27.91
N ASN A 3 -11.87 -4.98 -28.73
CA ASN A 3 -11.54 -6.37 -28.36
C ASN A 3 -10.04 -6.67 -28.21
N LYS A 4 -9.18 -5.92 -28.90
CA LYS A 4 -7.72 -6.10 -28.81
C LYS A 4 -7.18 -5.55 -27.49
N SER A 5 -7.77 -4.45 -27.01
CA SER A 5 -7.45 -3.84 -25.72
C SER A 5 -7.81 -4.75 -24.55
N LEU A 6 -9.00 -5.38 -24.57
CA LEU A 6 -9.45 -6.30 -23.53
C LEU A 6 -8.54 -7.55 -23.39
N LYS A 7 -8.13 -8.13 -24.51
CA LYS A 7 -7.22 -9.29 -24.49
C LYS A 7 -5.85 -8.93 -23.93
N ILE A 8 -5.32 -7.77 -24.33
CA ILE A 8 -4.02 -7.29 -23.83
C ILE A 8 -4.11 -7.01 -22.33
N ASN A 9 -5.14 -6.30 -21.86
CA ASN A 9 -5.35 -6.03 -20.44
C ASN A 9 -5.50 -7.31 -19.62
N PHE A 10 -6.22 -8.30 -20.14
CA PHE A 10 -6.35 -9.60 -19.47
C PHE A 10 -4.99 -10.32 -19.36
N ILE A 11 -4.19 -10.35 -20.43
CA ILE A 11 -2.87 -10.99 -20.43
C ILE A 11 -1.93 -10.25 -19.47
N MET A 12 -1.94 -8.92 -19.48
CA MET A 12 -1.11 -8.11 -18.57
C MET A 12 -1.50 -8.34 -17.10
N ASN A 13 -2.80 -8.35 -16.79
CA ASN A 13 -3.28 -8.63 -15.44
C ASN A 13 -2.94 -10.06 -15.00
N ALA A 14 -3.07 -11.04 -15.90
CA ALA A 14 -2.66 -12.42 -15.60
C ALA A 14 -1.17 -12.50 -15.31
N PHE A 15 -0.34 -11.81 -16.09
CA PHE A 15 1.11 -11.78 -15.91
C PHE A 15 1.50 -11.11 -14.58
N LEU A 16 0.87 -9.98 -14.23
CA LEU A 16 1.05 -9.31 -12.93
C LEU A 16 0.66 -10.21 -11.76
N THR A 17 -0.48 -10.87 -11.87
CA THR A 17 -0.96 -11.79 -10.84
C THR A 17 -0.01 -12.99 -10.68
N MET A 18 0.42 -13.62 -11.77
CA MET A 18 1.38 -14.72 -11.71
C MET A 18 2.72 -14.27 -11.12
N SER A 19 3.22 -13.10 -11.50
CA SER A 19 4.46 -12.54 -10.96
C SER A 19 4.37 -12.30 -9.44
N SER A 20 3.21 -11.84 -8.96
CA SER A 20 2.96 -11.59 -7.53
C SER A 20 3.02 -12.86 -6.68
N PHE A 21 2.78 -14.04 -7.27
CA PHE A 21 2.92 -15.34 -6.60
C PHE A 21 4.30 -15.96 -6.78
N ILE A 22 4.85 -15.90 -8.00
CA ILE A 22 6.13 -16.54 -8.33
C ILE A 22 7.29 -15.86 -7.58
N PHE A 23 7.28 -14.53 -7.51
CA PHE A 23 8.35 -13.79 -6.86
C PHE A 23 8.50 -14.14 -5.37
N PRO A 24 7.45 -14.11 -4.52
CA PRO A 24 7.54 -14.55 -3.14
C PRO A 24 7.90 -16.03 -3.00
N LEU A 25 7.41 -16.89 -3.89
CA LEU A 25 7.70 -18.33 -3.86
C LEU A 25 9.19 -18.64 -4.01
N ILE A 26 9.89 -17.87 -4.84
CA ILE A 26 11.35 -18.01 -5.04
C ILE A 26 12.11 -17.29 -3.93
N THR A 27 11.67 -16.10 -3.55
CA THR A 27 12.40 -15.23 -2.63
C THR A 27 12.29 -15.70 -1.19
N PHE A 28 11.12 -16.19 -0.76
CA PHE A 28 10.87 -16.58 0.62
C PHE A 28 11.80 -17.72 1.13
N PRO A 29 12.02 -18.84 0.40
CA PRO A 29 12.95 -19.88 0.84
C PRO A 29 14.38 -19.37 0.97
N TYR A 30 14.81 -18.46 0.09
CA TYR A 30 16.13 -17.87 0.15
C TYR A 30 16.29 -16.95 1.37
N VAL A 31 15.35 -16.02 1.54
CA VAL A 31 15.35 -15.07 2.66
C VAL A 31 15.24 -15.79 4.01
N SER A 32 14.38 -16.80 4.14
CA SER A 32 14.20 -17.53 5.38
C SER A 32 15.43 -18.35 5.82
N ARG A 33 16.24 -18.81 4.85
CA ARG A 33 17.53 -19.46 5.14
C ARG A 33 18.58 -18.50 5.69
N ILE A 34 18.59 -17.26 5.22
CA ILE A 34 19.56 -16.23 5.66
C ILE A 34 19.15 -15.60 6.98
N LEU A 35 17.88 -15.22 7.12
CA LEU A 35 17.38 -14.53 8.32
C LEU A 35 17.13 -15.48 9.50
N LEU A 36 17.08 -16.78 9.27
CA LEU A 36 16.66 -17.76 10.26
C LEU A 36 15.22 -17.49 10.80
N PRO A 37 14.63 -18.40 11.57
CA PRO A 37 13.27 -18.22 12.09
C PRO A 37 13.10 -16.95 12.93
N GLU A 38 14.13 -16.57 13.69
CA GLU A 38 14.08 -15.37 14.54
C GLU A 38 14.00 -14.09 13.72
N GLY A 39 14.86 -13.91 12.72
CA GLY A 39 14.86 -12.73 11.85
C GLY A 39 13.59 -12.64 11.01
N THR A 40 13.14 -13.76 10.44
CA THR A 40 11.88 -13.84 9.71
C THR A 40 10.69 -13.46 10.59
N GLY A 41 10.67 -13.93 11.83
CA GLY A 41 9.65 -13.58 12.82
C GLY A 41 9.62 -12.08 13.14
N LYS A 42 10.79 -11.45 13.33
CA LYS A 42 10.88 -9.99 13.56
C LYS A 42 10.34 -9.19 12.39
N VAL A 43 10.73 -9.54 11.16
CA VAL A 43 10.24 -8.85 9.94
C VAL A 43 8.74 -9.01 9.79
N THR A 44 8.22 -10.23 9.93
CA THR A 44 6.77 -10.49 9.81
C THR A 44 5.98 -9.76 10.87
N PHE A 45 6.46 -9.73 12.12
CA PHE A 45 5.84 -9.01 13.21
C PHE A 45 5.80 -7.49 12.94
N ALA A 46 6.94 -6.90 12.57
CA ALA A 46 7.00 -5.48 12.25
C ALA A 46 6.11 -5.11 11.05
N THR A 47 6.10 -5.95 10.00
CA THR A 47 5.22 -5.76 8.84
C THR A 47 3.75 -5.81 9.24
N SER A 48 3.34 -6.76 10.10
CA SER A 48 1.96 -6.84 10.58
C SER A 48 1.54 -5.60 11.34
N VAL A 49 2.38 -5.11 12.25
CA VAL A 49 2.11 -3.88 13.03
C VAL A 49 1.99 -2.68 12.11
N ILE A 50 2.93 -2.48 11.18
CA ILE A 50 2.89 -1.37 10.23
C ILE A 50 1.67 -1.46 9.30
N THR A 51 1.24 -2.67 8.94
CA THR A 51 0.02 -2.87 8.14
C THR A 51 -1.22 -2.32 8.85
N TYR A 52 -1.35 -2.49 10.16
CA TYR A 52 -2.45 -1.88 10.92
C TYR A 52 -2.41 -0.35 10.85
N PHE A 53 -1.24 0.26 10.98
CA PHE A 53 -1.12 1.71 10.81
C PHE A 53 -1.39 2.16 9.37
N ALA A 54 -1.01 1.37 8.37
CA ALA A 54 -1.34 1.61 6.98
C ALA A 54 -2.86 1.55 6.73
N MET A 55 -3.59 0.65 7.40
CA MET A 55 -5.06 0.61 7.35
C MET A 55 -5.69 1.89 7.92
N ILE A 56 -5.12 2.44 9.00
CA ILE A 56 -5.56 3.73 9.56
C ILE A 56 -5.25 4.86 8.56
N ALA A 57 -4.08 4.87 7.94
CA ALA A 57 -3.72 5.87 6.93
C ALA A 57 -4.67 5.85 5.72
N GLN A 58 -5.12 4.68 5.31
CA GLN A 58 -6.01 4.54 4.16
C GLN A 58 -7.50 4.79 4.47
N LEU A 59 -8.00 4.48 5.67
CA LEU A 59 -9.36 4.74 6.20
C LEU A 59 -10.50 4.62 5.19
N GLY A 60 -10.47 3.55 4.35
CA GLY A 60 -11.50 3.35 3.31
C GLY A 60 -11.37 4.24 2.08
N ILE A 61 -10.35 5.10 2.00
CA ILE A 61 -10.05 5.97 0.86
C ILE A 61 -10.00 5.19 -0.47
N PRO A 62 -9.37 4.00 -0.57
CA PRO A 62 -9.36 3.26 -1.82
C PRO A 62 -10.75 2.95 -2.35
N THR A 63 -11.66 2.49 -1.49
CA THR A 63 -13.03 2.14 -1.89
C THR A 63 -13.86 3.38 -2.24
N TYR A 64 -13.73 4.45 -1.45
CA TYR A 64 -14.40 5.71 -1.70
C TYR A 64 -13.86 6.38 -2.97
N GLY A 65 -12.54 6.44 -3.12
CA GLY A 65 -11.86 7.06 -4.26
C GLY A 65 -12.25 6.43 -5.59
N ILE A 66 -12.27 5.09 -5.67
CA ILE A 66 -12.73 4.39 -6.87
C ILE A 66 -14.15 4.82 -7.24
N ARG A 67 -15.09 4.84 -6.28
CA ARG A 67 -16.48 5.20 -6.53
C ARG A 67 -16.67 6.67 -6.89
N ALA A 68 -15.96 7.57 -6.21
CA ALA A 68 -16.05 9.02 -6.45
C ALA A 68 -15.48 9.38 -7.82
N CYS A 69 -14.29 8.88 -8.16
CA CYS A 69 -13.66 9.17 -9.44
C CYS A 69 -14.39 8.52 -10.63
N ALA A 70 -14.94 7.32 -10.45
CA ALA A 70 -15.74 6.66 -11.49
C ALA A 70 -17.00 7.47 -11.89
N LYS A 71 -17.60 8.21 -10.96
CA LYS A 71 -18.78 9.05 -11.24
C LYS A 71 -18.46 10.28 -12.09
N VAL A 72 -17.26 10.84 -11.94
CA VAL A 72 -16.85 12.10 -12.58
C VAL A 72 -15.80 11.88 -13.67
N ARG A 73 -15.54 10.63 -14.06
CA ARG A 73 -14.45 10.28 -14.96
C ARG A 73 -14.52 10.93 -16.34
N ASP A 74 -15.74 11.29 -16.80
CA ASP A 74 -15.96 11.90 -18.12
C ASP A 74 -15.73 13.42 -18.10
N ASN A 75 -15.66 14.04 -16.92
CA ASN A 75 -15.35 15.46 -16.73
C ASN A 75 -13.98 15.64 -16.08
N LYS A 76 -12.99 16.06 -16.88
CA LYS A 76 -11.60 16.19 -16.42
C LYS A 76 -11.41 17.19 -15.27
N GLU A 77 -12.17 18.27 -15.24
CA GLU A 77 -12.05 19.29 -14.20
C GLU A 77 -12.57 18.78 -12.85
N GLU A 78 -13.75 18.15 -12.85
CA GLU A 78 -14.34 17.55 -11.66
C GLU A 78 -13.51 16.37 -11.16
N LEU A 79 -12.98 15.55 -12.07
CA LEU A 79 -12.09 14.44 -11.73
C LEU A 79 -10.84 14.95 -11.03
N SER A 80 -10.17 15.97 -11.60
CA SER A 80 -8.95 16.55 -11.01
C SER A 80 -9.22 17.11 -9.61
N LYS A 81 -10.33 17.81 -9.42
CA LYS A 81 -10.74 18.35 -8.13
C LYS A 81 -10.98 17.24 -7.11
N THR A 82 -11.76 16.23 -7.48
CA THR A 82 -12.09 15.08 -6.62
C THR A 82 -10.81 14.31 -6.21
N VAL A 83 -9.90 14.06 -7.16
CA VAL A 83 -8.62 13.41 -6.88
C VAL A 83 -7.79 14.22 -5.88
N HIS A 84 -7.73 15.55 -6.06
CA HIS A 84 -6.97 16.42 -5.17
C HIS A 84 -7.52 16.43 -3.74
N GLU A 85 -8.83 16.49 -3.59
CA GLU A 85 -9.51 16.45 -2.29
C GLU A 85 -9.24 15.12 -1.56
N ILE A 86 -9.39 13.99 -2.27
CA ILE A 86 -9.13 12.66 -1.69
C ILE A 86 -7.66 12.49 -1.32
N PHE A 87 -6.74 12.97 -2.17
CA PHE A 87 -5.31 12.90 -1.91
C PHE A 87 -4.91 13.71 -0.68
N LEU A 88 -5.47 14.92 -0.50
CA LEU A 88 -5.23 15.74 0.69
C LEU A 88 -5.68 15.03 1.97
N ILE A 89 -6.87 14.42 1.96
CA ILE A 89 -7.37 13.65 3.09
C ILE A 89 -6.43 12.48 3.38
N ASN A 90 -6.01 11.75 2.34
CA ASN A 90 -5.08 10.62 2.47
C ASN A 90 -3.73 11.07 3.06
N LEU A 91 -3.22 12.23 2.64
CA LEU A 91 -1.98 12.79 3.16
C LEU A 91 -2.10 13.13 4.65
N ILE A 92 -3.18 13.76 5.07
CA ILE A 92 -3.44 14.08 6.49
C ILE A 92 -3.49 12.79 7.31
N MET A 93 -4.22 11.78 6.85
CA MET A 93 -4.33 10.50 7.55
C MET A 93 -2.99 9.76 7.60
N THR A 94 -2.17 9.89 6.57
CA THR A 94 -0.80 9.35 6.55
C THR A 94 0.06 10.02 7.63
N ILE A 95 -0.02 11.34 7.79
CA ILE A 95 0.69 12.06 8.86
C ILE A 95 0.24 11.56 10.24
N VAL A 96 -1.07 11.41 10.44
CA VAL A 96 -1.62 10.86 11.69
C VAL A 96 -1.08 9.45 11.96
N ALA A 97 -1.06 8.58 10.95
CA ALA A 97 -0.52 7.23 11.07
C ALA A 97 0.98 7.25 11.45
N TYR A 98 1.78 8.14 10.87
CA TYR A 98 3.20 8.30 11.22
C TYR A 98 3.42 8.79 12.65
N VAL A 99 2.59 9.73 13.12
CA VAL A 99 2.63 10.16 14.51
C VAL A 99 2.35 8.99 15.45
N LEU A 100 1.34 8.17 15.14
CA LEU A 100 1.01 6.97 15.92
C LEU A 100 2.14 5.92 15.88
N VAL A 101 2.76 5.69 14.72
CA VAL A 101 3.95 4.83 14.59
C VAL A 101 5.09 5.35 15.48
N GLY A 102 5.39 6.65 15.42
CA GLY A 102 6.42 7.28 16.24
C GLY A 102 6.17 7.11 17.73
N ILE A 103 4.95 7.39 18.20
CA ILE A 103 4.55 7.20 19.60
C ILE A 103 4.70 5.72 20.00
N SER A 104 4.26 4.79 19.13
CA SER A 104 4.34 3.36 19.40
C SER A 104 5.80 2.88 19.55
N ILE A 105 6.71 3.37 18.70
CA ILE A 105 8.13 3.01 18.78
C ILE A 105 8.76 3.49 20.09
N ILE A 106 8.37 4.68 20.58
CA ILE A 106 8.91 5.24 21.83
C ILE A 106 8.30 4.55 23.06
N THR A 107 7.00 4.26 23.03
CA THR A 107 6.25 3.73 24.19
C THR A 107 6.48 2.24 24.42
N VAL A 108 6.67 1.46 23.32
CA VAL A 108 6.80 -0.01 23.41
C VAL A 108 8.28 -0.41 23.37
N PRO A 109 8.87 -0.93 24.46
CA PRO A 109 10.31 -1.27 24.52
C PRO A 109 10.73 -2.26 23.44
N ARG A 110 9.85 -3.18 23.06
CA ARG A 110 10.10 -4.15 21.98
C ARG A 110 10.24 -3.49 20.61
N PHE A 111 9.45 -2.45 20.31
CA PHE A 111 9.55 -1.71 19.05
C PHE A 111 10.80 -0.84 19.02
N TYR A 112 11.19 -0.30 20.18
CA TYR A 112 12.39 0.50 20.30
C TYR A 112 13.67 -0.31 20.01
N GLN A 113 13.73 -1.58 20.43
CA GLN A 113 14.87 -2.46 20.12
C GLN A 113 15.07 -2.65 18.63
N ASP A 114 13.99 -2.82 17.86
CA ASP A 114 14.00 -3.05 16.41
C ASP A 114 13.58 -1.78 15.63
N LYS A 115 13.78 -0.57 16.18
CA LYS A 115 13.32 0.72 15.63
C LYS A 115 13.69 0.93 14.15
N THR A 116 14.90 0.54 13.77
CA THR A 116 15.38 0.67 12.38
C THR A 116 14.52 -0.17 11.43
N LEU A 117 14.15 -1.38 11.83
CA LEU A 117 13.28 -2.26 11.06
C LEU A 117 11.89 -1.64 10.88
N PHE A 118 11.30 -1.12 11.98
CA PHE A 118 10.00 -0.45 11.94
C PHE A 118 10.02 0.79 11.03
N LEU A 119 11.08 1.60 11.09
CA LEU A 119 11.24 2.79 10.24
C LEU A 119 11.35 2.41 8.77
N ILE A 120 12.13 1.39 8.41
CA ILE A 120 12.27 0.95 7.03
C ILE A 120 10.93 0.43 6.50
N ILE A 121 10.23 -0.41 7.26
CA ILE A 121 8.94 -0.97 6.84
C ILE A 121 7.87 0.13 6.78
N SER A 122 7.91 1.14 7.65
CA SER A 122 6.95 2.24 7.62
C SER A 122 6.96 3.04 6.31
N LEU A 123 8.06 3.01 5.53
CA LEU A 123 8.10 3.62 4.20
C LEU A 123 7.02 3.07 3.25
N THR A 124 6.55 1.85 3.48
CA THR A 124 5.44 1.28 2.71
C THR A 124 4.15 2.09 2.84
N ILE A 125 3.92 2.79 3.97
CA ILE A 125 2.77 3.67 4.16
C ILE A 125 2.84 4.84 3.17
N ILE A 126 4.02 5.48 3.04
CA ILE A 126 4.24 6.58 2.08
C ILE A 126 4.05 6.09 0.65
N PHE A 127 4.66 4.96 0.29
CA PHE A 127 4.54 4.43 -1.06
C PHE A 127 3.09 4.09 -1.43
N ASN A 128 2.30 3.55 -0.49
CA ASN A 128 0.88 3.31 -0.70
C ASN A 128 0.08 4.62 -0.89
N THR A 129 0.44 5.67 -0.16
CA THR A 129 -0.21 6.99 -0.29
C THR A 129 0.10 7.64 -1.63
N ILE A 130 1.37 7.63 -2.06
CA ILE A 130 1.82 8.23 -3.33
C ILE A 130 1.38 7.38 -4.53
N GLY A 131 1.31 6.06 -4.37
CA GLY A 131 0.99 5.12 -5.45
C GLY A 131 -0.40 5.28 -6.03
N MET A 132 -1.35 5.87 -5.30
CA MET A 132 -2.72 6.20 -5.76
C MET A 132 -3.36 5.08 -6.57
N GLU A 133 -3.14 3.82 -6.19
CA GLU A 133 -3.60 2.63 -6.93
C GLU A 133 -5.12 2.64 -7.18
N TRP A 134 -5.87 3.26 -6.26
CA TRP A 134 -7.32 3.43 -6.37
C TRP A 134 -7.72 4.32 -7.56
N LEU A 135 -6.88 5.29 -7.96
CA LEU A 135 -7.14 6.16 -9.11
C LEU A 135 -7.08 5.36 -10.41
N TYR A 136 -6.06 4.54 -10.59
CA TYR A 136 -5.92 3.70 -11.78
C TYR A 136 -7.09 2.73 -11.90
N LYS A 137 -7.51 2.10 -10.78
CA LYS A 137 -8.68 1.22 -10.74
C LYS A 137 -10.01 1.93 -11.03
N ALA A 138 -10.09 3.24 -10.77
CA ALA A 138 -11.30 4.02 -11.06
C ALA A 138 -11.41 4.39 -12.55
N LEU A 139 -10.29 4.44 -13.27
CA LEU A 139 -10.21 4.85 -14.66
C LEU A 139 -10.27 3.67 -15.64
N GLU A 140 -10.04 2.44 -15.17
CA GLU A 140 -10.22 1.20 -15.95
C GLU A 140 -11.71 0.90 -16.18
#